data_366f48583841c4a946f111c0d1b4b1b5
#
_entry.id   366f48583841c4a946f111c0d1b4b1b5
#
_cell.length_a   1.000
_cell.length_b   1.000
_cell.length_c   1.000
_cell.angle_alpha   90.00
_cell.angle_beta   90.00
_cell.angle_gamma   90.00
#
_symmetry.space_group_name_H-M   'P 1'
#
loop_
_entity.id
_entity.type
_entity.pdbx_description
1 polymer ?
#
loop_
_entity_poly.entity_id
_entity_poly.type
_entity_poly.pdbx_seq_one_letter_code
_entity_poly.pdbx_strand_id
1 'polypeptide(L)'
;MICNPYALFLYLLEKEEYQDYTHIWVLEDFEDNRKQIEKYEKYPNVRFVKYKSKEYCKELATVTYLVTKVSFPSYFLKREGQVLIDTWHGTPLKNMGFDIPGANISQGNTARNLLSADYIVSSGPYMTKTAYKDSYKMQNLYEGTVLEEGFPRNDKLFDSDRAEVIQELKDCGVDVKEDKKISLYALTWRGEQYCCSDTFVPIPGSSGSGSTGSTAPFTAGSVTRWEDVRPRCRGCR
;
A
#
# COMPACT_ATOMS: atom_id res chain seq x y z
N MET A 1 8.16 1.54 5.69
CA MET A 1 6.70 1.81 5.83
C MET A 1 5.94 0.50 5.64
N ILE A 2 5.08 0.14 6.56
CA ILE A 2 4.28 -1.09 6.50
C ILE A 2 3.01 -0.81 5.68
N CYS A 3 2.71 -1.63 4.65
CA CYS A 3 1.43 -1.55 3.93
C CYS A 3 0.40 -2.49 4.58
N ASN A 4 -0.89 -2.30 4.27
CA ASN A 4 -1.95 -3.10 4.88
C ASN A 4 -1.79 -4.62 4.65
N PRO A 5 -1.55 -5.12 3.42
CA PRO A 5 -1.29 -6.54 3.21
C PRO A 5 -0.08 -7.06 3.98
N TYR A 6 0.95 -6.23 4.16
CA TYR A 6 2.13 -6.63 4.91
C TYR A 6 1.85 -6.73 6.42
N ALA A 7 1.07 -5.82 6.98
CA ALA A 7 0.67 -5.92 8.39
C ALA A 7 -0.15 -7.20 8.65
N LEU A 8 -1.10 -7.51 7.76
CA LEU A 8 -1.84 -8.77 7.81
C LEU A 8 -0.92 -9.99 7.70
N PHE A 9 0.03 -9.97 6.76
CA PHE A 9 0.99 -11.06 6.59
C PHE A 9 1.81 -11.30 7.86
N LEU A 10 2.31 -10.25 8.51
CA LEU A 10 3.06 -10.40 9.76
C LEU A 10 2.20 -11.07 10.84
N TYR A 11 0.96 -10.64 10.99
CA TYR A 11 0.02 -11.23 11.93
C TYR A 11 -0.23 -12.72 11.64
N LEU A 12 -0.52 -13.06 10.37
CA LEU A 12 -0.77 -14.44 9.96
C LEU A 12 0.46 -15.33 10.13
N LEU A 13 1.66 -14.79 9.90
CA LEU A 13 2.91 -15.53 10.02
C LEU A 13 3.25 -15.90 11.48
N GLU A 14 2.80 -15.10 12.45
CA GLU A 14 3.04 -15.32 13.87
C GLU A 14 2.04 -16.26 14.54
N LYS A 15 0.86 -16.46 13.94
CA LYS A 15 -0.23 -17.24 14.53
C LYS A 15 -0.16 -18.71 14.11
N GLU A 16 -0.22 -19.61 15.08
CA GLU A 16 -0.18 -21.06 14.84
C GLU A 16 -1.32 -21.56 13.94
N GLU A 17 -2.50 -20.98 14.06
CA GLU A 17 -3.70 -21.34 13.29
C GLU A 17 -3.57 -21.08 11.78
N TYR A 18 -2.56 -20.28 11.36
CA TYR A 18 -2.32 -19.95 9.95
C TYR A 18 -1.02 -20.56 9.40
N GLN A 19 -0.35 -21.42 10.13
CA GLN A 19 0.94 -22.01 9.68
C GLN A 19 0.79 -22.96 8.50
N ASP A 20 -0.39 -23.53 8.30
CA ASP A 20 -0.69 -24.39 7.14
C ASP A 20 -0.94 -23.61 5.85
N TYR A 21 -1.06 -22.29 5.93
CA TYR A 21 -1.25 -21.45 4.76
C TYR A 21 0.07 -21.14 4.07
N THR A 22 0.10 -21.25 2.74
CA THR A 22 1.23 -20.76 1.94
C THR A 22 1.01 -19.29 1.60
N HIS A 23 1.95 -18.46 2.00
CA HIS A 23 1.97 -17.03 1.71
C HIS A 23 2.74 -16.75 0.43
N ILE A 24 2.08 -16.23 -0.59
CA ILE A 24 2.68 -15.95 -1.89
C ILE A 24 2.78 -14.43 -2.09
N TRP A 25 4.01 -13.94 -2.15
CA TRP A 25 4.31 -12.54 -2.40
C TRP A 25 4.67 -12.30 -3.85
N VAL A 26 4.03 -11.32 -4.46
CA VAL A 26 4.30 -10.93 -5.84
C VAL A 26 5.18 -9.70 -5.86
N LEU A 27 6.34 -9.81 -6.49
CA LEU A 27 7.35 -8.76 -6.58
C LEU A 27 7.60 -8.39 -8.04
N GLU A 28 7.81 -7.10 -8.33
CA GLU A 28 8.18 -6.63 -9.66
C GLU A 28 9.64 -6.96 -9.97
N ASP A 29 10.52 -6.72 -9.01
CA ASP A 29 11.94 -6.99 -9.13
C ASP A 29 12.48 -7.70 -7.88
N PHE A 30 13.25 -8.78 -8.07
CA PHE A 30 13.80 -9.56 -6.98
C PHE A 30 15.09 -8.93 -6.43
N GLU A 31 15.89 -8.29 -7.27
CA GLU A 31 17.13 -7.65 -6.84
C GLU A 31 16.86 -6.48 -5.91
N ASP A 32 15.89 -5.63 -6.29
CA ASP A 32 15.48 -4.50 -5.47
C ASP A 32 14.88 -4.94 -4.12
N ASN A 33 14.34 -6.14 -4.05
CA ASN A 33 13.70 -6.70 -2.87
C ASN A 33 14.53 -7.79 -2.16
N ARG A 34 15.81 -7.97 -2.52
CA ARG A 34 16.68 -9.04 -2.00
C ARG A 34 16.69 -9.12 -0.48
N LYS A 35 16.89 -8.01 0.22
CA LYS A 35 16.90 -7.99 1.71
C LYS A 35 15.59 -8.49 2.34
N GLN A 36 14.46 -8.22 1.68
CA GLN A 36 13.17 -8.68 2.18
C GLN A 36 12.98 -10.17 1.90
N ILE A 37 13.42 -10.64 0.73
CA ILE A 37 13.39 -12.06 0.39
C ILE A 37 14.22 -12.84 1.41
N GLU A 38 15.49 -12.48 1.63
CA GLU A 38 16.40 -13.09 2.59
C GLU A 38 15.81 -13.14 4.01
N LYS A 39 15.09 -12.10 4.42
CA LYS A 39 14.41 -12.05 5.73
C LYS A 39 13.39 -13.17 5.91
N TYR A 40 12.71 -13.56 4.82
CA TYR A 40 11.59 -14.51 4.88
C TYR A 40 11.90 -15.88 4.25
N GLU A 41 13.08 -16.09 3.67
CA GLU A 41 13.51 -17.40 3.11
C GLU A 41 13.53 -18.53 4.17
N LYS A 42 13.69 -18.18 5.42
CA LYS A 42 13.65 -19.15 6.54
C LYS A 42 12.28 -19.75 6.80
N TYR A 43 11.20 -19.17 6.25
CA TYR A 43 9.83 -19.65 6.42
C TYR A 43 9.46 -20.54 5.24
N PRO A 44 9.25 -21.86 5.43
CA PRO A 44 8.99 -22.80 4.34
C PRO A 44 7.64 -22.55 3.64
N ASN A 45 6.74 -21.88 4.31
CA ASN A 45 5.41 -21.52 3.83
C ASN A 45 5.35 -20.11 3.18
N VAL A 46 6.50 -19.46 2.95
CA VAL A 46 6.57 -18.17 2.23
C VAL A 46 7.24 -18.36 0.88
N ARG A 47 6.59 -17.89 -0.17
CA ARG A 47 7.07 -17.95 -1.55
C ARG A 47 7.01 -16.59 -2.22
N PHE A 48 7.90 -16.36 -3.18
CA PHE A 48 7.98 -15.14 -3.97
C PHE A 48 7.79 -15.43 -5.45
N VAL A 49 6.95 -14.65 -6.10
CA VAL A 49 6.61 -14.81 -7.51
C VAL A 49 6.81 -13.49 -8.24
N LYS A 50 7.37 -13.55 -9.45
CA LYS A 50 7.60 -12.34 -10.26
C LYS A 50 6.30 -11.85 -10.88
N TYR A 51 6.01 -10.56 -10.73
CA TYR A 51 4.85 -9.91 -11.33
C TYR A 51 4.82 -10.11 -12.86
N LYS A 52 3.64 -10.36 -13.41
CA LYS A 52 3.40 -10.63 -14.84
C LYS A 52 4.11 -11.88 -15.40
N SER A 53 4.68 -12.74 -14.56
CA SER A 53 5.19 -14.04 -15.01
C SER A 53 4.05 -15.03 -15.27
N LYS A 54 4.38 -16.15 -15.91
CA LYS A 54 3.43 -17.27 -16.06
C LYS A 54 3.01 -17.83 -14.72
N GLU A 55 3.94 -17.88 -13.77
CA GLU A 55 3.68 -18.34 -12.40
C GLU A 55 2.71 -17.40 -11.69
N TYR A 56 2.90 -16.09 -11.80
CA TYR A 56 1.95 -15.11 -11.28
C TYR A 56 0.52 -15.32 -11.81
N CYS A 57 0.39 -15.55 -13.13
CA CYS A 57 -0.93 -15.82 -13.72
C CYS A 57 -1.54 -17.13 -13.19
N LYS A 58 -0.69 -18.16 -12.98
CA LYS A 58 -1.13 -19.42 -12.37
C LYS A 58 -1.61 -19.22 -10.94
N GLU A 59 -0.82 -18.51 -10.12
CA GLU A 59 -1.21 -18.23 -8.74
C GLU A 59 -2.51 -17.41 -8.68
N LEU A 60 -2.66 -16.37 -9.48
CA LEU A 60 -3.93 -15.63 -9.56
C LEU A 60 -5.14 -16.52 -9.87
N ALA A 61 -4.93 -17.55 -10.69
CA ALA A 61 -6.00 -18.46 -11.08
C ALA A 61 -6.28 -19.56 -10.04
N THR A 62 -5.35 -19.88 -9.14
CA THR A 62 -5.42 -21.08 -8.29
C THR A 62 -5.55 -20.81 -6.81
N VAL A 63 -5.04 -19.68 -6.29
CA VAL A 63 -5.12 -19.36 -4.86
C VAL A 63 -6.56 -19.15 -4.41
N THR A 64 -6.84 -19.49 -3.16
CA THR A 64 -8.15 -19.28 -2.55
C THR A 64 -8.32 -17.84 -2.05
N TYR A 65 -7.29 -17.29 -1.41
CA TYR A 65 -7.34 -15.95 -0.82
C TYR A 65 -6.45 -14.98 -1.59
N LEU A 66 -7.02 -13.87 -1.99
CA LEU A 66 -6.34 -12.78 -2.67
C LEU A 66 -6.40 -11.55 -1.78
N VAL A 67 -5.24 -11.06 -1.36
CA VAL A 67 -5.14 -9.83 -0.54
C VAL A 67 -4.41 -8.77 -1.34
N THR A 68 -5.03 -7.62 -1.53
CA THR A 68 -4.44 -6.53 -2.31
C THR A 68 -4.64 -5.18 -1.63
N LYS A 69 -3.84 -4.21 -2.02
CA LYS A 69 -4.02 -2.78 -1.69
C LYS A 69 -4.28 -1.93 -2.94
N VAL A 70 -4.24 -2.56 -4.12
CA VAL A 70 -4.36 -1.93 -5.44
C VAL A 70 -5.10 -2.85 -6.39
N SER A 71 -5.47 -2.35 -7.56
CA SER A 71 -6.20 -3.13 -8.56
C SER A 71 -5.34 -4.23 -9.18
N PHE A 72 -5.90 -5.40 -9.34
CA PHE A 72 -5.34 -6.44 -10.22
C PHE A 72 -5.41 -6.00 -11.69
N PRO A 73 -4.59 -6.60 -12.56
CA PRO A 73 -4.60 -6.31 -13.99
C PRO A 73 -5.98 -6.51 -14.61
N SER A 74 -6.23 -5.83 -15.74
CA SER A 74 -7.52 -5.88 -16.44
C SER A 74 -7.94 -7.27 -16.92
N TYR A 75 -6.99 -8.18 -17.10
CA TYR A 75 -7.25 -9.58 -17.47
C TYR A 75 -7.61 -10.48 -16.27
N PHE A 76 -7.46 -9.99 -15.03
CA PHE A 76 -7.86 -10.76 -13.85
C PHE A 76 -9.38 -10.83 -13.74
N LEU A 77 -9.89 -12.06 -13.58
CA LEU A 77 -11.27 -12.34 -13.23
C LEU A 77 -11.29 -13.25 -12.00
N LYS A 78 -11.96 -12.80 -10.95
CA LYS A 78 -12.18 -13.62 -9.76
C LYS A 78 -13.04 -14.83 -10.14
N ARG A 79 -12.59 -16.03 -9.84
CA ARG A 79 -13.35 -17.25 -10.05
C ARG A 79 -14.16 -17.63 -8.81
N GLU A 80 -15.10 -18.48 -8.98
CA GLU A 80 -15.84 -19.11 -7.88
C GLU A 80 -14.88 -19.81 -6.90
N GLY A 81 -15.14 -19.68 -5.62
CA GLY A 81 -14.29 -20.21 -4.54
C GLY A 81 -13.07 -19.37 -4.17
N GLN A 82 -12.82 -18.24 -4.85
CA GLN A 82 -11.82 -17.27 -4.42
C GLN A 82 -12.43 -16.19 -3.54
N VAL A 83 -11.70 -15.82 -2.50
CA VAL A 83 -12.03 -14.70 -1.61
C VAL A 83 -11.05 -13.56 -1.88
N LEU A 84 -11.56 -12.43 -2.33
CA LEU A 84 -10.79 -11.21 -2.59
C LEU A 84 -10.99 -10.20 -1.46
N ILE A 85 -9.89 -9.82 -0.83
CA ILE A 85 -9.82 -8.82 0.22
C ILE A 85 -9.05 -7.61 -0.30
N ASP A 86 -9.73 -6.50 -0.52
CA ASP A 86 -9.08 -5.23 -0.86
C ASP A 86 -8.88 -4.40 0.40
N THR A 87 -7.63 -4.27 0.81
CA THR A 87 -7.26 -3.53 2.02
C THR A 87 -7.10 -2.03 1.76
N TRP A 88 -7.17 -1.61 0.50
CA TRP A 88 -6.88 -0.26 0.07
C TRP A 88 -5.53 0.24 0.60
N HIS A 89 -5.26 1.54 0.51
CA HIS A 89 -3.93 2.08 0.85
C HIS A 89 -3.96 3.41 1.59
N GLY A 90 -5.12 3.92 1.96
CA GLY A 90 -5.27 5.13 2.78
C GLY A 90 -6.55 5.90 2.53
N THR A 91 -6.90 6.78 3.45
CA THR A 91 -8.04 7.68 3.30
C THR A 91 -7.73 8.76 2.26
N PRO A 92 -8.56 8.95 1.24
CA PRO A 92 -8.30 9.92 0.19
C PRO A 92 -8.38 11.35 0.71
N LEU A 93 -7.42 12.17 0.29
CA LEU A 93 -7.40 13.62 0.52
C LEU A 93 -7.71 14.43 -0.76
N LYS A 94 -7.76 13.76 -1.90
CA LYS A 94 -8.03 14.33 -3.23
C LYS A 94 -9.22 13.62 -3.84
N ASN A 95 -9.76 14.21 -4.91
CA ASN A 95 -10.77 13.55 -5.74
C ASN A 95 -10.26 12.21 -6.23
N MET A 96 -11.12 11.20 -6.19
CA MET A 96 -10.80 9.84 -6.58
C MET A 96 -11.87 9.29 -7.52
N GLY A 97 -11.56 8.15 -8.12
CA GLY A 97 -12.51 7.42 -8.94
C GLY A 97 -13.08 8.29 -10.07
N PHE A 98 -14.38 8.25 -10.23
CA PHE A 98 -15.09 8.97 -11.27
C PHE A 98 -15.32 10.47 -10.97
N ASP A 99 -14.92 10.93 -9.77
CA ASP A 99 -14.94 12.35 -9.43
C ASP A 99 -13.69 13.10 -9.97
N ILE A 100 -12.71 12.37 -10.52
CA ILE A 100 -11.57 12.95 -11.23
C ILE A 100 -12.04 13.38 -12.63
N PRO A 101 -11.93 14.65 -13.02
CA PRO A 101 -12.33 15.10 -14.34
C PRO A 101 -11.65 14.31 -15.47
N GLY A 102 -12.45 13.76 -16.40
CA GLY A 102 -11.93 12.99 -17.54
C GLY A 102 -11.46 11.55 -17.22
N ALA A 103 -11.61 11.06 -15.99
CA ALA A 103 -11.05 9.78 -15.55
C ALA A 103 -11.93 8.54 -15.84
N ASN A 104 -13.04 8.67 -16.56
CA ASN A 104 -14.05 7.61 -16.71
C ASN A 104 -13.48 6.24 -17.12
N ILE A 105 -12.63 6.20 -18.15
CA ILE A 105 -12.06 4.94 -18.66
C ILE A 105 -10.95 4.43 -17.74
N SER A 106 -10.08 5.32 -17.25
CA SER A 106 -8.93 4.96 -16.43
C SER A 106 -9.32 4.36 -15.07
N GLN A 107 -10.48 4.76 -14.53
CA GLN A 107 -10.97 4.27 -13.25
C GLN A 107 -11.80 2.97 -13.34
N GLY A 108 -12.18 2.57 -14.55
CA GLY A 108 -13.03 1.38 -14.76
C GLY A 108 -12.43 0.09 -14.21
N ASN A 109 -11.10 -0.12 -14.36
CA ASN A 109 -10.44 -1.30 -13.81
C ASN A 109 -10.45 -1.31 -12.28
N THR A 110 -10.23 -0.15 -11.65
CA THR A 110 -10.28 -0.04 -10.18
C THR A 110 -11.70 -0.31 -9.66
N ALA A 111 -12.71 0.32 -10.26
CA ALA A 111 -14.10 0.07 -9.89
C ALA A 111 -14.49 -1.40 -10.04
N ARG A 112 -14.09 -2.05 -11.14
CA ARG A 112 -14.32 -3.49 -11.36
C ARG A 112 -13.67 -4.35 -10.27
N ASN A 113 -12.43 -4.05 -9.88
CA ASN A 113 -11.73 -4.78 -8.82
C ASN A 113 -12.46 -4.61 -7.48
N LEU A 114 -12.84 -3.39 -7.12
CA LEU A 114 -13.59 -3.10 -5.91
C LEU A 114 -14.93 -3.85 -5.89
N LEU A 115 -15.69 -3.81 -6.99
CA LEU A 115 -16.97 -4.52 -7.09
C LEU A 115 -16.82 -6.05 -7.02
N SER A 116 -15.64 -6.58 -7.40
CA SER A 116 -15.35 -8.01 -7.33
C SER A 116 -14.86 -8.47 -5.95
N ALA A 117 -14.52 -7.55 -5.05
CA ALA A 117 -14.01 -7.88 -3.73
C ALA A 117 -15.13 -8.42 -2.83
N ASP A 118 -14.83 -9.47 -2.07
CA ASP A 118 -15.74 -9.98 -1.04
C ASP A 118 -15.68 -9.10 0.20
N TYR A 119 -14.46 -8.58 0.49
CA TYR A 119 -14.22 -7.68 1.62
C TYR A 119 -13.42 -6.47 1.17
N ILE A 120 -13.83 -5.29 1.61
CA ILE A 120 -13.09 -4.05 1.43
C ILE A 120 -12.84 -3.43 2.80
N VAL A 121 -11.58 -3.13 3.10
CA VAL A 121 -11.22 -2.46 4.37
C VAL A 121 -11.38 -0.95 4.21
N SER A 122 -12.01 -0.33 5.18
CA SER A 122 -12.23 1.10 5.26
C SER A 122 -11.69 1.67 6.57
N SER A 123 -11.19 2.90 6.55
CA SER A 123 -10.80 3.60 7.77
C SER A 123 -11.99 4.10 8.60
N GLY A 124 -13.21 3.96 8.09
CA GLY A 124 -14.44 4.35 8.76
C GLY A 124 -15.50 4.90 7.80
N PRO A 125 -16.65 5.35 8.35
CA PRO A 125 -17.83 5.75 7.56
C PRO A 125 -17.58 6.84 6.53
N TYR A 126 -16.68 7.79 6.82
CA TYR A 126 -16.31 8.84 5.87
C TYR A 126 -15.73 8.24 4.58
N MET A 127 -14.75 7.34 4.72
CA MET A 127 -14.12 6.71 3.56
C MET A 127 -15.10 5.82 2.80
N THR A 128 -15.89 5.02 3.52
CA THR A 128 -16.92 4.16 2.92
C THR A 128 -17.87 4.98 2.06
N LYS A 129 -18.37 6.09 2.60
CA LYS A 129 -19.29 6.96 1.86
C LYS A 129 -18.58 7.65 0.72
N THR A 130 -17.51 8.40 1.01
CA THR A 130 -16.91 9.34 0.04
C THR A 130 -16.14 8.61 -1.07
N ALA A 131 -15.30 7.62 -0.71
CA ALA A 131 -14.52 6.90 -1.72
C ALA A 131 -15.37 5.82 -2.42
N TYR A 132 -15.89 4.86 -1.66
CA TYR A 132 -16.49 3.68 -2.27
C TYR A 132 -17.89 3.98 -2.85
N LYS A 133 -18.80 4.51 -2.03
CA LYS A 133 -20.17 4.75 -2.50
C LYS A 133 -20.27 5.89 -3.50
N ASP A 134 -19.66 7.03 -3.21
CA ASP A 134 -19.82 8.24 -4.01
C ASP A 134 -18.82 8.28 -5.20
N SER A 135 -17.51 8.26 -4.94
CA SER A 135 -16.49 8.44 -5.99
C SER A 135 -16.37 7.24 -6.94
N TYR A 136 -16.44 6.01 -6.45
CA TYR A 136 -16.45 4.80 -7.27
C TYR A 136 -17.84 4.31 -7.66
N LYS A 137 -18.91 5.05 -7.28
CA LYS A 137 -20.32 4.76 -7.64
C LYS A 137 -20.79 3.36 -7.24
N MET A 138 -20.27 2.85 -6.13
CA MET A 138 -20.56 1.48 -5.69
C MET A 138 -21.88 1.33 -4.93
N GLN A 139 -22.56 2.44 -4.61
CA GLN A 139 -23.83 2.41 -3.91
C GLN A 139 -24.85 1.58 -4.70
N ASN A 140 -25.48 0.62 -4.02
CA ASN A 140 -26.45 -0.34 -4.60
C ASN A 140 -25.88 -1.30 -5.67
N LEU A 141 -24.57 -1.33 -5.88
CA LEU A 141 -23.88 -2.21 -6.82
C LEU A 141 -22.96 -3.21 -6.13
N TYR A 142 -22.38 -2.81 -4.98
CA TYR A 142 -21.47 -3.65 -4.24
C TYR A 142 -22.22 -4.62 -3.34
N GLU A 143 -21.97 -5.91 -3.52
CA GLU A 143 -22.63 -7.00 -2.81
C GLU A 143 -21.75 -7.59 -1.69
N GLY A 144 -20.47 -7.19 -1.61
CA GLY A 144 -19.54 -7.64 -0.58
C GLY A 144 -19.70 -6.88 0.75
N THR A 145 -18.75 -7.08 1.63
CA THR A 145 -18.74 -6.47 2.98
C THR A 145 -17.67 -5.38 3.08
N VAL A 146 -18.05 -4.19 3.54
CA VAL A 146 -17.08 -3.15 3.92
C VAL A 146 -16.78 -3.29 5.41
N LEU A 147 -15.49 -3.51 5.74
CA LEU A 147 -14.99 -3.61 7.10
C LEU A 147 -14.49 -2.22 7.54
N GLU A 148 -15.27 -1.53 8.35
CA GLU A 148 -14.95 -0.18 8.86
C GLU A 148 -14.11 -0.23 10.15
N GLU A 149 -13.06 -1.07 10.16
CA GLU A 149 -12.23 -1.38 11.33
C GLU A 149 -10.90 -0.61 11.35
N GLY A 150 -10.69 0.29 10.39
CA GLY A 150 -9.41 0.94 10.24
C GLY A 150 -8.43 0.18 9.33
N PHE A 151 -7.21 0.68 9.22
CA PHE A 151 -6.19 0.05 8.37
C PHE A 151 -5.20 -0.75 9.21
N PRO A 152 -4.98 -2.04 8.93
CA PRO A 152 -4.09 -2.93 9.71
C PRO A 152 -2.68 -2.35 9.94
N ARG A 153 -2.13 -1.61 8.97
CA ARG A 153 -0.82 -0.97 9.12
C ARG A 153 -0.75 0.06 10.25
N ASN A 154 -1.90 0.62 10.66
CA ASN A 154 -1.95 1.67 11.68
C ASN A 154 -1.77 1.11 13.10
N ASP A 155 -1.94 -0.20 13.29
CA ASP A 155 -1.71 -0.86 14.59
C ASP A 155 -0.27 -0.64 15.06
N LYS A 156 0.68 -0.56 14.10
CA LYS A 156 2.07 -0.22 14.41
C LYS A 156 2.26 1.12 15.11
N LEU A 157 1.31 2.05 15.02
CA LEU A 157 1.36 3.33 15.73
C LEU A 157 1.16 3.17 17.24
N PHE A 158 0.48 2.09 17.65
CA PHE A 158 0.21 1.78 19.05
C PHE A 158 1.27 0.86 19.65
N ASP A 159 1.85 -0.04 18.84
CA ASP A 159 2.79 -1.07 19.26
C ASP A 159 4.26 -0.67 19.08
N SER A 160 4.55 0.53 18.56
CA SER A 160 5.92 0.97 18.32
C SER A 160 6.59 1.44 19.59
N ASP A 161 7.80 0.92 19.86
CA ASP A 161 8.68 1.51 20.86
C ASP A 161 9.30 2.80 20.32
N ARG A 162 9.18 3.86 21.11
CA ARG A 162 9.77 5.17 20.76
C ARG A 162 11.29 5.11 20.59
N ALA A 163 11.99 4.32 21.43
CA ALA A 163 13.44 4.21 21.38
C ALA A 163 13.90 3.51 20.09
N GLU A 164 13.19 2.45 19.67
CA GLU A 164 13.44 1.78 18.39
C GLU A 164 13.25 2.72 17.20
N VAL A 165 12.14 3.47 17.18
CA VAL A 165 11.86 4.42 16.09
C VAL A 165 12.93 5.52 16.02
N ILE A 166 13.38 6.06 17.17
CA ILE A 166 14.46 7.04 17.22
C ILE A 166 15.77 6.43 16.68
N GLN A 167 16.08 5.19 17.05
CA GLN A 167 17.26 4.51 16.55
C GLN A 167 17.19 4.29 15.03
N GLU A 168 16.06 3.83 14.51
CA GLU A 168 15.84 3.70 13.06
C GLU A 168 16.03 5.04 12.31
N LEU A 169 15.56 6.16 12.88
CA LEU A 169 15.77 7.48 12.30
C LEU A 169 17.26 7.88 12.29
N LYS A 170 17.98 7.62 13.40
CA LYS A 170 19.44 7.86 13.49
C LYS A 170 20.21 7.01 12.47
N ASP A 171 19.86 5.74 12.33
CA ASP A 171 20.46 4.82 11.36
C ASP A 171 20.19 5.26 9.91
N CYS A 172 19.08 5.95 9.68
CA CYS A 172 18.77 6.62 8.41
C CYS A 172 19.49 7.97 8.22
N GLY A 173 20.37 8.38 9.15
CA GLY A 173 21.13 9.63 9.06
C GLY A 173 20.33 10.88 9.47
N VAL A 174 19.18 10.71 10.13
CA VAL A 174 18.41 11.84 10.67
C VAL A 174 19.01 12.26 12.02
N ASP A 175 19.40 13.52 12.16
CA ASP A 175 19.88 14.07 13.44
C ASP A 175 18.70 14.28 14.39
N VAL A 176 18.42 13.28 15.22
CA VAL A 176 17.34 13.29 16.20
C VAL A 176 17.92 13.63 17.58
N LYS A 177 17.47 14.75 18.15
CA LYS A 177 17.78 15.14 19.54
C LYS A 177 16.65 14.69 20.46
N GLU A 178 16.99 13.99 21.53
CA GLU A 178 16.01 13.34 22.42
C GLU A 178 15.15 14.35 23.21
N ASP A 179 15.66 15.55 23.42
CA ASP A 179 14.98 16.66 24.12
C ASP A 179 14.02 17.46 23.22
N LYS A 180 13.99 17.16 21.90
CA LYS A 180 13.18 17.91 20.93
C LYS A 180 11.99 17.12 20.43
N LYS A 181 10.93 17.86 20.10
CA LYS A 181 9.77 17.31 19.38
C LYS A 181 10.15 17.14 17.90
N ILE A 182 9.79 16.00 17.35
CA ILE A 182 9.96 15.71 15.92
C ILE A 182 8.68 16.10 15.20
N SER A 183 8.79 16.95 14.17
CA SER A 183 7.70 17.29 13.27
C SER A 183 8.04 16.82 11.87
N LEU A 184 7.20 15.96 11.30
CA LEU A 184 7.31 15.53 9.91
C LEU A 184 6.46 16.43 9.02
N TYR A 185 7.10 17.09 8.05
CA TYR A 185 6.40 17.78 6.97
C TYR A 185 6.56 16.98 5.69
N ALA A 186 5.48 16.33 5.26
CA ALA A 186 5.44 15.49 4.08
C ALA A 186 4.54 16.13 3.02
N LEU A 187 5.15 16.72 1.99
CA LEU A 187 4.43 17.31 0.87
C LEU A 187 3.79 16.23 0.00
N THR A 188 2.54 16.46 -0.39
CA THR A 188 1.92 15.66 -1.45
C THR A 188 2.41 16.15 -2.82
N TRP A 189 2.54 15.22 -3.78
CA TRP A 189 2.86 15.57 -5.16
C TRP A 189 1.77 16.46 -5.78
N ARG A 190 2.17 17.34 -6.69
CA ARG A 190 1.30 18.16 -7.52
C ARG A 190 1.64 17.93 -8.98
N GLY A 191 0.65 18.02 -9.87
CA GLY A 191 0.82 17.80 -11.30
C GLY A 191 -0.08 16.71 -11.84
N GLU A 192 0.06 16.40 -13.12
CA GLU A 192 -0.65 15.28 -13.75
C GLU A 192 -0.06 13.94 -13.27
N GLN A 193 -0.91 12.91 -13.25
CA GLN A 193 -0.53 11.56 -12.87
C GLN A 193 0.55 11.06 -13.86
N TYR A 194 1.78 10.97 -13.49
CA TYR A 194 2.99 10.67 -14.27
C TYR A 194 3.88 11.86 -14.66
N CYS A 195 3.46 13.10 -14.42
CA CYS A 195 4.28 14.30 -14.63
C CYS A 195 4.46 15.01 -13.28
N CYS A 196 5.43 14.58 -12.49
CA CYS A 196 5.81 15.30 -11.27
C CYS A 196 6.60 16.54 -11.68
N SER A 197 6.01 17.73 -11.54
CA SER A 197 6.82 18.95 -11.57
C SER A 197 7.50 19.12 -10.22
N ASP A 198 8.81 19.20 -10.20
CA ASP A 198 9.63 19.45 -9.00
C ASP A 198 9.50 20.88 -8.44
N THR A 199 8.41 21.55 -8.72
CA THR A 199 8.17 22.91 -8.25
C THR A 199 7.82 22.89 -6.76
N PHE A 200 8.84 23.03 -5.94
CA PHE A 200 8.71 23.40 -4.54
C PHE A 200 8.13 24.81 -4.45
N VAL A 201 6.94 24.94 -3.88
CA VAL A 201 6.40 26.26 -3.50
C VAL A 201 6.70 26.46 -2.02
N PRO A 202 7.65 27.35 -1.68
CA PRO A 202 7.95 27.64 -0.28
C PRO A 202 6.74 28.21 0.43
N ILE A 203 6.53 27.82 1.67
CA ILE A 203 5.54 28.47 2.54
C ILE A 203 6.12 29.84 2.89
N PRO A 204 5.40 30.94 2.63
CA PRO A 204 5.89 32.28 3.01
C PRO A 204 6.15 32.33 4.53
N GLY A 205 7.38 32.65 4.93
CA GLY A 205 7.77 32.81 6.33
C GLY A 205 8.60 31.69 6.96
N SER A 206 8.93 30.60 6.25
CA SER A 206 9.84 29.59 6.77
C SER A 206 11.29 29.84 6.31
N SER A 207 12.11 30.44 7.16
CA SER A 207 13.57 30.48 7.01
C SER A 207 14.17 29.16 7.50
N GLY A 208 14.10 28.14 6.69
CA GLY A 208 14.71 26.84 6.96
C GLY A 208 15.41 26.31 5.73
N SER A 209 16.69 25.95 5.85
CA SER A 209 17.47 25.29 4.81
C SER A 209 16.85 23.94 4.46
N GLY A 210 15.93 23.93 3.49
CA GLY A 210 15.28 22.72 3.03
C GLY A 210 16.22 21.90 2.14
N SER A 211 16.57 20.70 2.57
CA SER A 211 17.13 19.72 1.66
C SER A 211 16.03 19.27 0.67
N THR A 212 16.28 19.51 -0.61
CA THR A 212 15.42 19.07 -1.71
C THR A 212 15.45 17.55 -1.81
N GLY A 213 14.46 16.89 -1.21
CA GLY A 213 14.23 15.46 -1.37
C GLY A 213 13.54 15.20 -2.71
N SER A 214 14.22 14.50 -3.61
CA SER A 214 13.66 13.99 -4.86
C SER A 214 12.49 13.05 -4.55
N THR A 215 11.27 13.44 -4.94
CA THR A 215 10.08 12.58 -4.88
C THR A 215 10.06 11.70 -6.11
N ALA A 216 10.35 10.41 -5.93
CA ALA A 216 10.13 9.44 -6.99
C ALA A 216 8.64 9.26 -7.28
N PRO A 217 8.24 9.06 -8.54
CA PRO A 217 6.86 8.88 -8.92
C PRO A 217 6.29 7.58 -8.33
N PHE A 218 5.14 7.69 -7.68
CA PHE A 218 4.30 6.56 -7.31
C PHE A 218 3.71 5.99 -8.59
N THR A 219 4.20 4.88 -9.08
CA THR A 219 3.52 4.11 -10.12
C THR A 219 2.38 3.34 -9.49
N ALA A 220 1.16 3.71 -9.86
CA ALA A 220 -0.04 2.96 -9.53
C ALA A 220 0.00 1.60 -10.23
N GLY A 221 -0.12 0.52 -9.47
CA GLY A 221 -0.38 -0.81 -10.01
C GLY A 221 0.71 -1.81 -9.73
N SER A 222 0.77 -2.31 -8.52
CA SER A 222 1.35 -3.62 -8.25
C SER A 222 0.71 -4.24 -7.03
N VAL A 223 0.47 -5.51 -7.12
CA VAL A 223 0.38 -6.41 -5.99
C VAL A 223 1.62 -6.17 -5.14
N THR A 224 1.42 -5.76 -3.91
CA THR A 224 2.41 -5.44 -2.87
C THR A 224 3.85 -5.20 -3.34
N ARG A 225 4.15 -3.94 -3.68
CA ARG A 225 5.51 -3.52 -3.99
C ARG A 225 6.27 -3.31 -2.69
N TRP A 226 7.26 -4.13 -2.39
CA TRP A 226 8.14 -3.94 -1.23
C TRP A 226 8.92 -2.61 -1.28
N GLU A 227 9.14 -2.03 -2.46
CA GLU A 227 9.83 -0.75 -2.65
C GLU A 227 9.11 0.44 -2.02
N ASP A 228 7.79 0.38 -1.87
CA ASP A 228 7.01 1.41 -1.18
C ASP A 228 7.30 1.47 0.34
N VAL A 229 8.17 0.56 0.82
CA VAL A 229 8.52 0.39 2.24
C VAL A 229 9.77 1.17 2.65
N ARG A 230 10.51 1.79 1.73
CA ARG A 230 11.74 2.50 2.10
C ARG A 230 11.51 4.00 2.26
N PRO A 231 11.89 4.60 3.40
CA PRO A 231 12.31 5.98 3.38
C PRO A 231 13.59 6.03 2.50
N ARG A 232 13.59 6.83 1.43
CA ARG A 232 14.84 7.11 0.72
C ARG A 232 15.70 7.99 1.61
N CYS A 233 16.47 7.37 2.48
CA CYS A 233 17.63 8.03 3.05
C CYS A 233 18.65 8.16 1.94
N ARG A 234 19.09 9.39 1.62
CA ARG A 234 20.27 9.58 0.78
C ARG A 234 21.45 8.89 1.49
N GLY A 235 21.96 7.81 0.91
CA GLY A 235 23.13 7.13 1.43
C GLY A 235 23.00 5.64 1.75
N CYS A 236 21.82 5.06 1.75
CA CYS A 236 21.67 3.62 1.85
C CYS A 236 21.57 3.03 0.44
N ARG A 237 22.73 2.66 -0.13
CA ARG A 237 22.83 1.74 -1.27
C ARG A 237 22.86 0.31 -0.79
#